data_123806dbc9214c33d98e013d81686de5
#
_entry.id   123806dbc9214c33d98e013d81686de5
#
_cell.length_a   1.000
_cell.length_b   1.000
_cell.length_c   1.000
_cell.angle_alpha   90.00
_cell.angle_beta   90.00
_cell.angle_gamma   90.00
#
_symmetry.space_group_name_H-M   'P 1'
#
loop_
_entity.id
_entity.type
_entity.pdbx_description
1 polymer ?
#
loop_
_entity_poly.entity_id
_entity_poly.type
_entity_poly.pdbx_seq_one_letter_code
_entity_poly.pdbx_strand_id
1 'polypeptide(L)'
;MPTNYKQIFALKNKNKQKIKQLVPDIKDKSGIYILTREENGFRYGYIGQATVSIWTRLAEHLAGYQHIDLSIKNHGWYSEENPTGYKINYFYAPKEQLNDLEQVYIKKYANAGYQLRNKTGGSQGTGKFGIADNRPSKGYYDGIKQGQKKTREEVKTYFSKYLDFAIKPPANKIKERKAEEFKKFLEDGEN
;
A
#
# COMPACT_ATOMS: atom_id res chain seq x y z
N MET A 1 -9.19 -1.38 37.15
CA MET A 1 -7.78 -1.15 37.55
C MET A 1 -7.41 0.28 37.16
N PRO A 2 -6.86 1.11 38.05
CA PRO A 2 -6.48 2.47 37.67
C PRO A 2 -5.36 2.38 36.63
N THR A 3 -5.60 2.96 35.47
CA THR A 3 -4.65 3.03 34.39
C THR A 3 -3.47 3.87 34.85
N ASN A 4 -2.28 3.28 34.91
CA ASN A 4 -1.11 3.96 35.46
C ASN A 4 -0.62 5.03 34.45
N TYR A 5 -0.99 6.29 34.68
CA TYR A 5 -0.62 7.44 33.85
C TYR A 5 0.86 7.52 33.50
N LYS A 6 1.74 7.12 34.43
CA LYS A 6 3.20 7.06 34.22
C LYS A 6 3.56 6.06 33.10
N GLN A 7 2.90 4.90 33.04
CA GLN A 7 3.16 3.89 32.00
C GLN A 7 2.69 4.37 30.63
N ILE A 8 1.52 5.00 30.57
CA ILE A 8 0.99 5.57 29.31
C ILE A 8 1.93 6.66 28.78
N PHE A 9 2.38 7.55 29.64
CA PHE A 9 3.29 8.63 29.27
C PHE A 9 4.65 8.10 28.80
N ALA A 10 5.20 7.12 29.50
CA ALA A 10 6.45 6.44 29.11
C ALA A 10 6.32 5.76 27.73
N LEU A 11 5.20 5.08 27.46
CA LEU A 11 4.93 4.46 26.18
C LEU A 11 4.83 5.50 25.04
N LYS A 12 4.11 6.61 25.27
CA LYS A 12 4.02 7.71 24.31
C LYS A 12 5.40 8.28 23.97
N ASN A 13 6.22 8.53 24.97
CA ASN A 13 7.57 9.04 24.76
C ASN A 13 8.46 8.03 24.02
N LYS A 14 8.40 6.75 24.39
CA LYS A 14 9.11 5.69 23.66
C LYS A 14 8.72 5.63 22.19
N ASN A 15 7.42 5.73 21.89
CA ASN A 15 6.93 5.73 20.51
C ASN A 15 7.36 6.99 19.75
N LYS A 16 7.33 8.17 20.38
CA LYS A 16 7.86 9.41 19.79
C LYS A 16 9.35 9.27 19.45
N GLN A 17 10.15 8.69 20.30
CA GLN A 17 11.58 8.45 20.04
C GLN A 17 11.79 7.50 18.86
N LYS A 18 11.01 6.42 18.76
CA LYS A 18 11.06 5.53 17.59
C LYS A 18 10.79 6.28 16.28
N ILE A 19 9.75 7.11 16.24
CA ILE A 19 9.46 7.91 15.04
C ILE A 19 10.58 8.92 14.75
N LYS A 20 11.19 9.52 15.78
CA LYS A 20 12.32 10.43 15.63
C LYS A 20 13.58 9.75 15.07
N GLN A 21 13.80 8.49 15.40
CA GLN A 21 14.88 7.69 14.81
C GLN A 21 14.66 7.41 13.32
N LEU A 22 13.41 7.13 12.93
CA LEU A 22 13.03 6.90 11.53
C LEU A 22 13.04 8.19 10.69
N VAL A 23 12.68 9.30 11.30
CA VAL A 23 12.54 10.61 10.64
C VAL A 23 13.18 11.69 11.51
N PRO A 24 14.53 11.86 11.46
CA PRO A 24 15.27 12.77 12.34
C PRO A 24 14.81 14.24 12.28
N ASP A 25 14.36 14.70 11.12
CA ASP A 25 13.96 16.11 10.89
C ASP A 25 12.49 16.41 11.23
N ILE A 26 11.73 15.40 11.71
CA ILE A 26 10.32 15.59 12.05
C ILE A 26 10.16 16.61 13.18
N LYS A 27 9.27 17.57 12.99
CA LYS A 27 8.96 18.65 13.93
C LYS A 27 7.54 18.47 14.50
N ASP A 28 7.28 19.09 15.63
CA ASP A 28 5.98 19.09 16.30
C ASP A 28 5.04 20.10 15.66
N LYS A 29 4.61 19.84 14.41
CA LYS A 29 3.78 20.71 13.59
C LYS A 29 2.64 19.93 12.92
N SER A 30 1.54 20.67 12.63
CA SER A 30 0.41 20.15 11.84
C SER A 30 0.81 19.86 10.39
N GLY A 31 0.09 18.95 9.74
CA GLY A 31 0.33 18.61 8.33
C GLY A 31 -0.30 17.29 7.91
N ILE A 32 0.10 16.86 6.72
CA ILE A 32 -0.28 15.58 6.12
C ILE A 32 0.88 14.61 6.21
N TYR A 33 0.59 13.36 6.52
CA TYR A 33 1.55 12.26 6.43
C TYR A 33 1.01 11.17 5.50
N ILE A 34 1.93 10.55 4.78
CA ILE A 34 1.65 9.57 3.75
C ILE A 34 2.52 8.36 4.03
N LEU A 35 1.87 7.25 4.32
CA LEU A 35 2.52 5.98 4.56
C LEU A 35 2.37 5.13 3.31
N THR A 36 3.49 4.68 2.75
CA THR A 36 3.50 3.84 1.55
C THR A 36 4.38 2.62 1.76
N ARG A 37 3.97 1.49 1.22
CA ARG A 37 4.81 0.29 1.12
C ARG A 37 4.54 -0.43 -0.19
N GLU A 38 5.50 -1.22 -0.62
CA GLU A 38 5.39 -2.03 -1.82
C GLU A 38 5.75 -3.48 -1.48
N GLU A 39 4.95 -4.41 -1.99
CA GLU A 39 5.18 -5.84 -1.79
C GLU A 39 4.60 -6.61 -2.98
N ASN A 40 5.38 -7.49 -3.58
CA ASN A 40 4.98 -8.32 -4.73
C ASN A 40 4.40 -7.51 -5.90
N GLY A 41 4.95 -6.32 -6.18
CA GLY A 41 4.48 -5.41 -7.22
C GLY A 41 3.18 -4.67 -6.89
N PHE A 42 2.65 -4.80 -5.68
CA PHE A 42 1.50 -4.03 -5.20
C PHE A 42 1.95 -2.86 -4.33
N ARG A 43 1.35 -1.71 -4.60
CA ARG A 43 1.58 -0.48 -3.84
C ARG A 43 0.44 -0.25 -2.86
N TYR A 44 0.76 -0.17 -1.59
CA TYR A 44 -0.19 0.11 -0.51
C TYR A 44 0.06 1.50 0.03
N GLY A 45 -1.01 2.19 0.44
CA GLY A 45 -0.89 3.54 0.96
C GLY A 45 -1.89 3.85 2.06
N TYR A 46 -1.56 4.83 2.85
CA TYR A 46 -2.46 5.48 3.80
C TYR A 46 -2.10 6.96 3.89
N ILE A 47 -3.08 7.81 3.75
CA ILE A 47 -2.94 9.25 3.90
C ILE A 47 -3.67 9.66 5.19
N GLY A 48 -3.03 10.45 6.02
CA GLY A 48 -3.64 10.96 7.24
C GLY A 48 -3.24 12.38 7.52
N GLN A 49 -4.06 13.08 8.29
CA GLN A 49 -3.80 14.43 8.76
C GLN A 49 -3.52 14.45 10.26
N ALA A 50 -2.77 15.44 10.68
CA ALA A 50 -2.51 15.75 12.07
C ALA A 50 -2.71 17.25 12.32
N THR A 51 -3.74 17.61 13.08
CA THR A 51 -4.12 19.00 13.36
C THR A 51 -3.22 19.70 14.35
N VAL A 52 -2.42 18.94 15.11
CA VAL A 52 -1.48 19.47 16.11
C VAL A 52 -0.06 19.07 15.74
N SER A 53 0.20 17.78 15.55
CA SER A 53 1.56 17.26 15.37
C SER A 53 1.58 15.96 14.60
N ILE A 54 2.21 15.96 13.43
CA ILE A 54 2.46 14.74 12.65
C ILE A 54 3.28 13.74 13.49
N TRP A 55 4.30 14.21 14.18
CA TRP A 55 5.15 13.36 15.01
C TRP A 55 4.35 12.62 16.10
N THR A 56 3.49 13.35 16.83
CA THR A 56 2.61 12.76 17.83
C THR A 56 1.65 11.76 17.21
N ARG A 57 1.03 12.11 16.07
CA ARG A 57 0.07 11.25 15.39
C ARG A 57 0.71 9.94 14.88
N LEU A 58 1.89 9.99 14.31
CA LEU A 58 2.64 8.80 13.92
C LEU A 58 3.00 7.91 15.12
N ALA A 59 3.36 8.52 16.26
CA ALA A 59 3.62 7.78 17.50
C ALA A 59 2.36 7.08 18.05
N GLU A 60 1.19 7.69 17.88
CA GLU A 60 -0.10 7.10 18.27
C GLU A 60 -0.44 5.86 17.46
N HIS A 61 -0.10 5.82 16.16
CA HIS A 61 -0.28 4.63 15.32
C HIS A 61 0.47 3.40 15.84
N LEU A 62 1.57 3.57 16.57
CA LEU A 62 2.32 2.45 17.16
C LEU A 62 1.59 1.80 18.35
N ALA A 63 0.66 2.52 18.99
CA ALA A 63 -0.13 2.02 20.11
C ALA A 63 -1.59 1.72 19.74
N GLY A 64 -2.04 2.17 18.55
CA GLY A 64 -3.43 2.07 18.11
C GLY A 64 -3.85 0.67 17.66
N TYR A 65 -5.15 0.55 17.32
CA TYR A 65 -5.79 -0.69 16.85
C TYR A 65 -6.62 -0.48 15.57
N GLN A 66 -6.46 0.66 14.91
CA GLN A 66 -7.11 0.91 13.63
C GLN A 66 -6.47 0.07 12.52
N HIS A 67 -7.12 0.02 11.36
CA HIS A 67 -6.62 -0.77 10.22
C HIS A 67 -5.17 -0.49 9.85
N ILE A 68 -4.80 0.80 9.84
CA ILE A 68 -3.42 1.20 9.54
C ILE A 68 -2.46 0.81 10.66
N ASP A 69 -2.89 0.93 11.92
CA ASP A 69 -2.07 0.60 13.09
C ASP A 69 -1.68 -0.88 13.09
N LEU A 70 -2.67 -1.76 12.83
CA LEU A 70 -2.44 -3.20 12.69
C LEU A 70 -1.55 -3.52 11.49
N SER A 71 -1.74 -2.80 10.38
CA SER A 71 -0.90 -2.98 9.20
C SER A 71 0.55 -2.57 9.46
N ILE A 72 0.79 -1.46 10.18
CA ILE A 72 2.13 -1.06 10.58
C ILE A 72 2.76 -2.09 11.53
N LYS A 73 1.99 -2.64 12.46
CA LYS A 73 2.49 -3.70 13.38
C LYS A 73 2.91 -4.95 12.63
N ASN A 74 2.16 -5.33 11.58
CA ASN A 74 2.42 -6.54 10.83
C ASN A 74 3.57 -6.41 9.82
N HIS A 75 3.73 -5.24 9.20
CA HIS A 75 4.71 -5.03 8.13
C HIS A 75 5.93 -4.20 8.56
N GLY A 76 5.86 -3.51 9.69
CA GLY A 76 6.92 -2.65 10.20
C GLY A 76 7.18 -1.40 9.37
N TRP A 77 8.27 -0.73 9.70
CA TRP A 77 8.79 0.42 8.96
C TRP A 77 9.84 -0.05 7.96
N TYR A 78 9.98 0.72 6.89
CA TYR A 78 11.01 0.49 5.88
C TYR A 78 12.42 0.62 6.49
N SER A 79 13.28 -0.34 6.19
CA SER A 79 14.72 -0.31 6.39
C SER A 79 15.38 -1.17 5.31
N GLU A 80 16.70 -1.23 5.27
CA GLU A 80 17.41 -2.13 4.34
C GLU A 80 17.07 -3.61 4.61
N GLU A 81 16.88 -3.97 5.88
CA GLU A 81 16.49 -5.31 6.30
C GLU A 81 14.98 -5.58 6.11
N ASN A 82 14.17 -4.54 5.98
CA ASN A 82 12.73 -4.63 5.75
C ASN A 82 12.25 -3.76 4.58
N PRO A 83 12.59 -4.11 3.34
CA PRO A 83 12.27 -3.31 2.16
C PRO A 83 10.77 -3.22 1.84
N THR A 84 9.95 -4.13 2.39
CA THR A 84 8.49 -4.13 2.24
C THR A 84 7.76 -3.35 3.33
N GLY A 85 8.47 -2.77 4.29
CA GLY A 85 7.94 -1.95 5.37
C GLY A 85 7.41 -0.60 4.90
N TYR A 86 6.69 0.09 5.79
CA TYR A 86 6.13 1.40 5.50
C TYR A 86 7.19 2.50 5.45
N LYS A 87 7.23 3.25 4.35
CA LYS A 87 7.97 4.51 4.20
C LYS A 87 7.08 5.66 4.69
N ILE A 88 7.69 6.63 5.36
CA ILE A 88 7.02 7.83 5.88
C ILE A 88 7.40 9.01 5.00
N ASN A 89 6.39 9.61 4.34
CA ASN A 89 6.50 10.92 3.71
C ASN A 89 5.55 11.88 4.41
N TYR A 90 5.90 13.15 4.49
CA TYR A 90 5.05 14.15 5.14
C TYR A 90 5.38 15.55 4.65
N PHE A 91 4.44 16.46 4.87
CA PHE A 91 4.66 17.89 4.71
C PHE A 91 3.80 18.67 5.71
N TYR A 92 4.31 19.81 6.12
CA TYR A 92 3.61 20.68 7.05
C TYR A 92 2.61 21.54 6.31
N ALA A 93 1.45 21.74 6.91
CA ALA A 93 0.39 22.59 6.37
C ALA A 93 -0.43 23.22 7.50
N PRO A 94 -1.03 24.41 7.27
CA PRO A 94 -1.96 25.01 8.19
C PRO A 94 -3.18 24.13 8.43
N LYS A 95 -3.71 24.18 9.65
CA LYS A 95 -4.84 23.35 10.08
C LYS A 95 -6.07 23.47 9.18
N GLU A 96 -6.31 24.67 8.68
CA GLU A 96 -7.46 25.03 7.84
C GLU A 96 -7.44 24.33 6.48
N GLN A 97 -6.25 23.97 5.98
CA GLN A 97 -6.07 23.31 4.68
C GLN A 97 -6.05 21.78 4.78
N LEU A 98 -5.97 21.22 5.98
CA LEU A 98 -5.69 19.78 6.12
C LEU A 98 -6.78 18.89 5.53
N ASN A 99 -8.05 19.24 5.67
CA ASN A 99 -9.15 18.45 5.12
C ASN A 99 -9.10 18.36 3.60
N ASP A 100 -8.88 19.50 2.93
CA ASP A 100 -8.81 19.56 1.47
C ASP A 100 -7.56 18.83 0.96
N LEU A 101 -6.43 19.05 1.62
CA LEU A 101 -5.17 18.36 1.28
C LEU A 101 -5.29 16.85 1.48
N GLU A 102 -5.87 16.38 2.59
CA GLU A 102 -6.09 14.95 2.81
C GLU A 102 -6.91 14.34 1.66
N GLN A 103 -8.03 14.97 1.27
CA GLN A 103 -8.89 14.51 0.19
C GLN A 103 -8.16 14.49 -1.17
N VAL A 104 -7.44 15.55 -1.48
CA VAL A 104 -6.65 15.65 -2.72
C VAL A 104 -5.60 14.53 -2.80
N TYR A 105 -4.88 14.30 -1.71
CA TYR A 105 -3.83 13.26 -1.70
C TYR A 105 -4.41 11.86 -1.70
N ILE A 106 -5.52 11.59 -1.01
CA ILE A 106 -6.24 10.31 -1.10
C ILE A 106 -6.61 10.02 -2.55
N LYS A 107 -7.25 10.97 -3.25
CA LYS A 107 -7.61 10.83 -4.66
C LYS A 107 -6.39 10.65 -5.56
N LYS A 108 -5.33 11.43 -5.34
CA LYS A 108 -4.07 11.34 -6.11
C LYS A 108 -3.45 9.93 -6.00
N TYR A 109 -3.34 9.39 -4.79
CA TYR A 109 -2.74 8.06 -4.58
C TYR A 109 -3.65 6.94 -5.06
N ALA A 110 -4.98 7.06 -4.90
CA ALA A 110 -5.93 6.12 -5.48
C ALA A 110 -5.80 6.04 -7.01
N ASN A 111 -5.78 7.20 -7.69
CA ASN A 111 -5.61 7.28 -9.14
C ASN A 111 -4.23 6.77 -9.62
N ALA A 112 -3.21 6.89 -8.77
CA ALA A 112 -1.89 6.31 -9.04
C ALA A 112 -1.82 4.79 -8.80
N GLY A 113 -2.95 4.13 -8.49
CA GLY A 113 -3.05 2.68 -8.34
C GLY A 113 -2.60 2.15 -6.97
N TYR A 114 -2.52 2.99 -5.93
CA TYR A 114 -2.27 2.51 -4.58
C TYR A 114 -3.51 1.85 -3.98
N GLN A 115 -3.34 0.70 -3.34
CA GLN A 115 -4.36 0.10 -2.47
C GLN A 115 -4.39 0.86 -1.15
N LEU A 116 -5.32 1.80 -1.02
CA LEU A 116 -5.39 2.66 0.15
C LEU A 116 -6.03 1.96 1.35
N ARG A 117 -5.43 2.16 2.52
CA ARG A 117 -5.99 1.74 3.81
C ARG A 117 -7.01 2.74 4.38
N ASN A 118 -7.14 3.91 3.76
CA ASN A 118 -8.20 4.85 4.08
C ASN A 118 -9.57 4.20 3.85
N LYS A 119 -10.50 4.38 4.79
CA LYS A 119 -11.88 3.88 4.65
C LYS A 119 -12.77 4.83 3.86
N THR A 120 -12.41 6.12 3.86
CA THR A 120 -13.17 7.20 3.23
C THR A 120 -12.22 8.07 2.42
N GLY A 121 -12.74 8.94 1.57
CA GLY A 121 -11.98 9.91 0.78
C GLY A 121 -11.43 11.09 1.60
N GLY A 122 -11.62 11.08 2.90
CA GLY A 122 -11.16 12.08 3.86
C GLY A 122 -11.86 11.92 5.19
N SER A 123 -11.35 12.61 6.22
CA SER A 123 -11.90 12.52 7.58
C SER A 123 -13.19 13.33 7.77
N GLN A 124 -13.43 14.35 6.92
CA GLN A 124 -14.56 15.27 7.04
C GLN A 124 -15.16 15.66 5.68
N GLY A 125 -16.35 16.27 5.72
CA GLY A 125 -17.02 16.84 4.55
C GLY A 125 -17.38 15.81 3.48
N THR A 126 -17.34 16.22 2.22
CA THR A 126 -17.63 15.38 1.04
C THR A 126 -16.67 14.22 0.88
N GLY A 127 -15.46 14.33 1.41
CA GLY A 127 -14.47 13.24 1.42
C GLY A 127 -14.94 11.99 2.14
N LYS A 128 -15.92 12.07 3.06
CA LYS A 128 -16.48 10.90 3.74
C LYS A 128 -17.18 9.92 2.79
N PHE A 129 -17.68 10.39 1.66
CA PHE A 129 -18.55 9.63 0.77
C PHE A 129 -17.89 9.23 -0.56
N GLY A 130 -16.84 9.93 -0.98
CA GLY A 130 -16.34 9.88 -2.35
C GLY A 130 -15.29 8.81 -2.68
N ILE A 131 -14.90 7.93 -1.74
CA ILE A 131 -13.77 7.02 -2.01
C ILE A 131 -14.19 5.74 -2.74
N ALA A 132 -15.47 5.35 -2.66
CA ALA A 132 -15.94 4.09 -3.23
C ALA A 132 -15.72 4.03 -4.75
N ASP A 133 -15.89 5.16 -5.45
CA ASP A 133 -15.80 5.24 -6.91
C ASP A 133 -14.35 5.26 -7.43
N ASN A 134 -13.37 5.55 -6.58
CA ASN A 134 -11.97 5.73 -6.97
C ASN A 134 -11.01 4.73 -6.29
N ARG A 135 -11.52 3.80 -5.51
CA ARG A 135 -10.71 2.84 -4.77
C ARG A 135 -11.08 1.42 -5.14
N PRO A 136 -10.12 0.63 -5.66
CA PRO A 136 -10.32 -0.80 -5.76
C PRO A 136 -10.65 -1.39 -4.39
N SER A 137 -11.59 -2.32 -4.32
CA SER A 137 -11.88 -3.05 -3.09
C SER A 137 -10.62 -3.71 -2.54
N LYS A 138 -10.54 -3.86 -1.22
CA LYS A 138 -9.42 -4.58 -0.59
C LYS A 138 -9.26 -5.96 -1.22
N GLY A 139 -8.06 -6.29 -1.64
CA GLY A 139 -7.78 -7.57 -2.30
C GLY A 139 -8.11 -7.64 -3.80
N TYR A 140 -8.64 -6.58 -4.41
CA TYR A 140 -8.98 -6.56 -5.83
C TYR A 140 -7.78 -6.94 -6.72
N TYR A 141 -6.64 -6.29 -6.52
CA TYR A 141 -5.43 -6.62 -7.29
C TYR A 141 -4.85 -7.98 -6.92
N ASP A 142 -4.95 -8.38 -5.66
CA ASP A 142 -4.55 -9.73 -5.23
C ASP A 142 -5.43 -10.78 -5.91
N GLY A 143 -6.74 -10.52 -6.01
CA GLY A 143 -7.67 -11.37 -6.75
C GLY A 143 -7.37 -11.47 -8.25
N ILE A 144 -7.05 -10.35 -8.90
CA ILE A 144 -6.61 -10.36 -10.31
C ILE A 144 -5.37 -11.22 -10.47
N LYS A 145 -4.35 -11.03 -9.63
CA LYS A 145 -3.09 -11.78 -9.71
C LYS A 145 -3.27 -13.27 -9.46
N GLN A 146 -4.08 -13.63 -8.46
CA GLN A 146 -4.43 -15.03 -8.19
C GLN A 146 -5.22 -15.64 -9.36
N GLY A 147 -6.19 -14.90 -9.93
CA GLY A 147 -6.95 -15.33 -11.10
C GLY A 147 -6.05 -15.57 -12.30
N GLN A 148 -5.15 -14.65 -12.60
CA GLN A 148 -4.18 -14.79 -13.69
C GLN A 148 -3.26 -15.99 -13.48
N LYS A 149 -2.75 -16.19 -12.26
CA LYS A 149 -1.91 -17.35 -11.91
C LYS A 149 -2.68 -18.65 -12.12
N LYS A 150 -3.90 -18.73 -11.58
CA LYS A 150 -4.75 -19.93 -11.71
C LYS A 150 -5.07 -20.26 -13.16
N THR A 151 -5.49 -19.27 -13.95
CA THR A 151 -5.77 -19.45 -15.38
C THR A 151 -4.54 -19.94 -16.14
N ARG A 152 -3.37 -19.39 -15.84
CA ARG A 152 -2.11 -19.84 -16.47
C ARG A 152 -1.77 -21.28 -16.13
N GLU A 153 -1.91 -21.68 -14.87
CA GLU A 153 -1.70 -23.06 -14.42
C GLU A 153 -2.68 -24.04 -15.09
N GLU A 154 -3.93 -23.62 -15.26
CA GLU A 154 -4.91 -24.40 -16.02
C GLU A 154 -4.51 -24.55 -17.50
N VAL A 155 -4.17 -23.44 -18.18
CA VAL A 155 -3.70 -23.46 -19.56
C VAL A 155 -2.46 -24.31 -19.73
N LYS A 156 -1.46 -24.18 -18.85
CA LYS A 156 -0.26 -25.03 -18.82
C LYS A 156 -0.62 -26.51 -18.72
N THR A 157 -1.59 -26.85 -17.86
CA THR A 157 -2.06 -28.23 -17.69
C THR A 157 -2.68 -28.80 -18.95
N TYR A 158 -3.53 -28.00 -19.66
CA TYR A 158 -4.12 -28.45 -20.91
C TYR A 158 -3.07 -28.69 -21.99
N PHE A 159 -2.11 -27.76 -22.15
CA PHE A 159 -1.03 -27.92 -23.13
C PHE A 159 -0.12 -29.11 -22.80
N SER A 160 0.22 -29.30 -21.53
CA SER A 160 1.12 -30.42 -21.15
C SER A 160 0.49 -31.81 -21.23
N LYS A 161 -0.84 -31.90 -21.08
CA LYS A 161 -1.52 -33.21 -20.99
C LYS A 161 -2.35 -33.57 -22.21
N TYR A 162 -2.91 -32.60 -22.91
CA TYR A 162 -3.96 -32.86 -23.89
C TYR A 162 -3.76 -32.19 -25.25
N LEU A 163 -2.84 -31.20 -25.36
CA LEU A 163 -2.67 -30.41 -26.58
C LEU A 163 -1.21 -30.33 -26.99
N ASP A 164 -0.98 -30.43 -28.30
CA ASP A 164 0.31 -30.13 -28.90
C ASP A 164 0.36 -28.69 -29.38
N PHE A 165 1.54 -28.08 -29.26
CA PHE A 165 1.78 -26.69 -29.65
C PHE A 165 2.46 -26.64 -31.01
N ALA A 166 1.73 -26.20 -32.05
CA ALA A 166 2.26 -26.05 -33.39
C ALA A 166 2.14 -24.61 -33.89
N ILE A 167 3.17 -24.13 -34.60
CA ILE A 167 3.18 -22.81 -35.23
C ILE A 167 2.39 -22.88 -36.51
N LYS A 168 1.36 -22.01 -36.68
CA LYS A 168 0.55 -21.93 -37.88
C LYS A 168 1.39 -21.57 -39.12
N PRO A 169 1.31 -22.37 -40.21
CA PRO A 169 2.01 -22.04 -41.45
C PRO A 169 1.49 -20.72 -42.09
N PRO A 170 2.32 -20.03 -42.85
CA PRO A 170 3.75 -20.29 -43.01
C PRO A 170 4.51 -19.89 -41.70
N ALA A 171 5.45 -20.75 -41.29
CA ALA A 171 6.33 -20.45 -40.17
C ALA A 171 7.27 -19.29 -40.54
N ASN A 172 7.59 -18.45 -39.57
CA ASN A 172 8.58 -17.40 -39.71
C ASN A 172 9.18 -17.05 -38.32
N LYS A 173 10.31 -16.33 -38.31
CA LYS A 173 11.02 -15.94 -37.10
C LYS A 173 10.17 -15.20 -36.06
N ILE A 174 9.19 -14.41 -36.48
CA ILE A 174 8.30 -13.68 -35.58
C ILE A 174 7.37 -14.64 -34.84
N LYS A 175 6.77 -15.60 -35.58
CA LYS A 175 5.88 -16.62 -35.00
C LYS A 175 6.64 -17.54 -34.05
N GLU A 176 7.86 -17.94 -34.43
CA GLU A 176 8.74 -18.76 -33.57
C GLU A 176 9.05 -18.04 -32.26
N ARG A 177 9.45 -16.77 -32.35
CA ARG A 177 9.71 -15.96 -31.15
C ARG A 177 8.47 -15.85 -30.27
N LYS A 178 7.30 -15.60 -30.84
CA LYS A 178 6.02 -15.52 -30.09
C LYS A 178 5.63 -16.84 -29.45
N ALA A 179 5.94 -17.95 -30.08
CA ALA A 179 5.73 -19.27 -29.52
C ALA A 179 6.63 -19.51 -28.29
N GLU A 180 7.90 -19.11 -28.37
CA GLU A 180 8.81 -19.20 -27.23
C GLU A 180 8.42 -18.24 -26.08
N GLU A 181 8.04 -17.00 -26.40
CA GLU A 181 7.48 -16.06 -25.42
C GLU A 181 6.25 -16.64 -24.69
N PHE A 182 5.35 -17.32 -25.43
CA PHE A 182 4.19 -17.95 -24.83
C PHE A 182 4.55 -19.13 -23.93
N LYS A 183 5.48 -19.99 -24.34
CA LYS A 183 5.97 -21.10 -23.49
C LYS A 183 6.55 -20.55 -22.19
N LYS A 184 7.42 -19.54 -22.30
CA LYS A 184 8.03 -18.88 -21.15
C LYS A 184 6.98 -18.24 -20.23
N PHE A 185 5.96 -17.58 -20.80
CA PHE A 185 4.84 -17.05 -20.03
C PHE A 185 4.09 -18.14 -19.23
N LEU A 186 3.92 -19.33 -19.81
CA LEU A 186 3.29 -20.45 -19.10
C LEU A 186 4.17 -21.03 -17.99
N GLU A 187 5.48 -20.95 -18.11
CA GLU A 187 6.45 -21.46 -17.12
C GLU A 187 6.68 -20.50 -15.98
N ASP A 188 7.06 -19.27 -16.27
CA ASP A 188 7.57 -18.30 -15.30
C ASP A 188 6.54 -17.25 -14.90
N GLY A 189 5.58 -16.96 -15.75
CA GLY A 189 4.53 -15.98 -15.50
C GLY A 189 4.98 -14.52 -15.53
N GLU A 190 6.16 -14.26 -15.98
CA GLU A 190 6.69 -12.90 -16.18
C GLU A 190 6.70 -12.55 -17.67
N ASN A 191 6.10 -11.40 -17.97
CA ASN A 191 6.37 -10.60 -19.16
C ASN A 191 7.15 -9.38 -18.75
#